data_fde33dba9fb35fe9a840c473d2db63c6
#
_entry.id   fde33dba9fb35fe9a840c473d2db63c6
#
_cell.length_a   1.000
_cell.length_b   1.000
_cell.length_c   1.000
_cell.angle_alpha   90.00
_cell.angle_beta   90.00
_cell.angle_gamma   90.00
#
_symmetry.space_group_name_H-M   'P 1'
#
loop_
_entity.id
_entity.type
_entity.pdbx_description
1 polymer ?
#
loop_
_entity_poly.entity_id
_entity_poly.type
_entity_poly.pdbx_seq_one_letter_code
_entity_poly.pdbx_strand_id
1 'polypeptide(L)'
;GTLECSASQNQELFEVARVSLGSLGIIVEITLQCVLAFHLRAIEQTTHIENVLDLFTDAIRTSDHTEFFWFPHTKVGTLKVNSKSEDPPSYRNPYKAFLSDEVIANGGFDLINKYAKFFPNRAQKVLEKQISHERKISYVAPSYKVFCSKRRVRFIEMEYAVPLNYLLEA
;
A
#
# COMPACT_ATOMS: atom_id res chain seq x y z
N GLY A 1 8.74 24.05 -27.05
CA GLY A 1 9.38 22.85 -27.63
C GLY A 1 9.29 21.69 -26.71
N THR A 2 9.56 20.49 -27.19
CA THR A 2 9.66 19.27 -26.40
C THR A 2 11.11 19.03 -26.00
N LEU A 3 11.35 18.64 -24.77
CA LEU A 3 12.65 18.23 -24.24
C LEU A 3 12.62 16.73 -23.99
N GLU A 4 13.68 16.05 -24.39
CA GLU A 4 13.89 14.64 -24.10
C GLU A 4 14.89 14.49 -22.94
N CYS A 5 14.60 13.61 -21.99
CA CYS A 5 15.46 13.33 -20.86
C CYS A 5 15.49 11.81 -20.55
N SER A 6 16.65 11.34 -20.13
CA SER A 6 16.91 9.95 -19.78
C SER A 6 18.06 9.86 -18.76
N ALA A 7 18.42 8.67 -18.33
CA ALA A 7 19.59 8.49 -17.46
C ALA A 7 20.93 8.95 -18.08
N SER A 8 20.98 9.08 -19.42
CA SER A 8 22.18 9.52 -20.16
C SER A 8 22.05 10.88 -20.85
N GLN A 9 20.86 11.48 -20.86
CA GLN A 9 20.58 12.77 -21.51
C GLN A 9 19.71 13.63 -20.61
N ASN A 10 20.13 14.86 -20.32
CA ASN A 10 19.45 15.76 -19.38
C ASN A 10 19.11 15.05 -18.06
N GLN A 11 20.11 14.39 -17.46
CA GLN A 11 19.94 13.50 -16.31
C GLN A 11 19.26 14.17 -15.12
N GLU A 12 19.64 15.40 -14.77
CA GLU A 12 19.03 16.15 -13.67
C GLU A 12 17.52 16.33 -13.89
N LEU A 13 17.13 16.72 -15.13
CA LEU A 13 15.73 16.84 -15.50
C LEU A 13 15.01 15.50 -15.41
N PHE A 14 15.65 14.42 -15.86
CA PHE A 14 15.08 13.06 -15.78
C PHE A 14 14.80 12.62 -14.36
N GLU A 15 15.71 12.87 -13.43
CA GLU A 15 15.55 12.49 -12.03
C GLU A 15 14.40 13.25 -11.35
N VAL A 16 14.31 14.56 -11.56
CA VAL A 16 13.23 15.36 -10.95
C VAL A 16 11.90 15.20 -11.67
N ALA A 17 11.90 14.94 -12.99
CA ALA A 17 10.67 14.75 -13.77
C ALA A 17 9.85 13.53 -13.31
N ARG A 18 10.52 12.46 -12.87
CA ARG A 18 9.87 11.24 -12.37
C ARG A 18 8.97 11.47 -11.15
N VAL A 19 9.25 12.51 -10.36
CA VAL A 19 8.53 12.83 -9.11
C VAL A 19 8.01 14.28 -9.11
N SER A 20 7.91 14.90 -10.27
CA SER A 20 7.61 16.32 -10.41
C SER A 20 6.16 16.72 -10.12
N LEU A 21 5.23 15.77 -10.05
CA LEU A 21 3.79 16.03 -9.90
C LEU A 21 3.24 17.06 -10.92
N GLY A 22 3.85 17.12 -12.11
CA GLY A 22 3.47 18.06 -13.16
C GLY A 22 4.03 19.49 -12.99
N SER A 23 4.86 19.78 -11.99
CA SER A 23 5.40 21.11 -11.73
C SER A 23 6.44 21.58 -12.77
N LEU A 24 7.06 20.65 -13.49
CA LEU A 24 8.09 20.95 -14.49
C LEU A 24 7.54 21.04 -15.92
N GLY A 25 6.27 20.77 -16.13
CA GLY A 25 5.64 20.79 -17.44
C GLY A 25 4.74 19.59 -17.71
N ILE A 26 4.35 19.42 -18.97
CA ILE A 26 3.48 18.33 -19.39
C ILE A 26 4.35 17.22 -19.99
N ILE A 27 4.25 16.00 -19.43
CA ILE A 27 4.88 14.82 -19.99
C ILE A 27 4.00 14.34 -21.14
N VAL A 28 4.55 14.29 -22.35
CA VAL A 28 3.83 13.90 -23.58
C VAL A 28 4.14 12.48 -24.03
N GLU A 29 5.28 11.93 -23.59
CA GLU A 29 5.70 10.58 -23.94
C GLU A 29 6.56 9.99 -22.81
N ILE A 30 6.40 8.70 -22.56
CA ILE A 30 7.19 7.94 -21.58
C ILE A 30 7.58 6.60 -22.18
N THR A 31 8.87 6.26 -22.11
CA THR A 31 9.37 4.92 -22.41
C THR A 31 9.57 4.14 -21.12
N LEU A 32 8.89 3.00 -20.98
CA LEU A 32 9.00 2.13 -19.81
C LEU A 32 9.72 0.83 -20.17
N GLN A 33 10.75 0.49 -19.41
CA GLN A 33 11.39 -0.82 -19.49
C GLN A 33 10.53 -1.84 -18.76
N CYS A 34 9.90 -2.74 -19.50
CA CYS A 34 9.05 -3.80 -18.94
C CYS A 34 9.88 -5.04 -18.58
N VAL A 35 9.37 -5.79 -17.60
CA VAL A 35 9.85 -7.12 -17.23
C VAL A 35 8.81 -8.17 -17.55
N LEU A 36 9.21 -9.44 -17.58
CA LEU A 36 8.27 -10.55 -17.77
C LEU A 36 7.22 -10.55 -16.64
N ALA A 37 6.01 -10.93 -17.01
CA ALA A 37 4.91 -11.06 -16.04
C ALA A 37 5.29 -12.08 -14.94
N PHE A 38 5.00 -11.74 -13.68
CA PHE A 38 5.33 -12.57 -12.52
C PHE A 38 4.17 -12.63 -11.53
N HIS A 39 4.20 -13.65 -10.69
CA HIS A 39 3.29 -13.78 -9.56
C HIS A 39 3.96 -13.27 -8.28
N LEU A 40 3.13 -12.82 -7.37
CA LEU A 40 3.53 -12.45 -6.02
C LEU A 40 2.75 -13.27 -5.00
N ARG A 41 3.46 -13.76 -4.00
CA ARG A 41 2.88 -14.17 -2.73
C ARG A 41 2.69 -12.92 -1.90
N ALA A 42 1.44 -12.55 -1.69
CA ALA A 42 1.07 -11.43 -0.84
C ALA A 42 0.72 -11.94 0.56
N ILE A 43 1.28 -11.31 1.59
CA ILE A 43 0.96 -11.52 2.99
C ILE A 43 0.52 -10.17 3.54
N GLU A 44 -0.68 -10.10 4.08
CA GLU A 44 -1.21 -8.94 4.76
C GLU A 44 -1.47 -9.31 6.22
N GLN A 45 -0.84 -8.59 7.14
CA GLN A 45 -1.00 -8.82 8.58
C GLN A 45 -1.37 -7.52 9.27
N THR A 46 -2.54 -7.52 9.91
CA THR A 46 -3.01 -6.41 10.73
C THR A 46 -2.80 -6.75 12.19
N THR A 47 -2.09 -5.90 12.92
CA THR A 47 -1.74 -6.09 14.34
C THR A 47 -1.44 -4.74 14.99
N HIS A 48 -0.97 -4.76 16.22
CA HIS A 48 -0.54 -3.56 16.93
C HIS A 48 0.65 -2.90 16.23
N ILE A 49 0.71 -1.57 16.19
CA ILE A 49 1.72 -0.83 15.41
C ILE A 49 3.16 -1.17 15.85
N GLU A 50 3.41 -1.37 17.12
CA GLU A 50 4.72 -1.77 17.63
C GLU A 50 5.17 -3.11 17.02
N ASN A 51 4.28 -4.10 16.97
CA ASN A 51 4.56 -5.39 16.33
C ASN A 51 4.77 -5.24 14.81
N VAL A 52 4.05 -4.30 14.16
CA VAL A 52 4.22 -4.02 12.73
C VAL A 52 5.64 -3.52 12.45
N LEU A 53 6.16 -2.62 13.27
CA LEU A 53 7.50 -2.04 13.10
C LEU A 53 8.61 -3.11 13.24
N ASP A 54 8.47 -4.00 14.22
CA ASP A 54 9.39 -5.13 14.40
C ASP A 54 9.36 -6.06 13.18
N LEU A 55 8.17 -6.48 12.76
CA LEU A 55 7.98 -7.34 11.60
C LEU A 55 8.44 -6.69 10.29
N PHE A 56 8.27 -5.38 10.17
CA PHE A 56 8.71 -4.62 8.99
C PHE A 56 10.22 -4.66 8.84
N THR A 57 10.95 -4.45 9.93
CA THR A 57 12.42 -4.47 9.94
C THR A 57 12.99 -5.81 9.46
N ASP A 58 12.33 -6.92 9.78
CA ASP A 58 12.72 -8.25 9.30
C ASP A 58 12.28 -8.47 7.84
N ALA A 59 11.07 -8.05 7.50
CA ALA A 59 10.47 -8.28 6.19
C ALA A 59 11.22 -7.56 5.05
N ILE A 60 11.72 -6.34 5.28
CA ILE A 60 12.47 -5.57 4.26
C ILE A 60 13.77 -6.26 3.81
N ARG A 61 14.31 -7.17 4.62
CA ARG A 61 15.55 -7.92 4.32
C ARG A 61 15.30 -9.19 3.51
N THR A 62 14.06 -9.70 3.56
CA THR A 62 13.72 -11.04 3.05
C THR A 62 12.67 -11.04 1.96
N SER A 63 12.10 -9.88 1.62
CA SER A 63 11.03 -9.77 0.63
C SER A 63 11.36 -8.77 -0.48
N ASP A 64 10.66 -8.89 -1.61
CA ASP A 64 10.85 -7.99 -2.75
C ASP A 64 10.20 -6.62 -2.53
N HIS A 65 9.04 -6.60 -1.87
CA HIS A 65 8.29 -5.37 -1.60
C HIS A 65 7.66 -5.44 -0.21
N THR A 66 7.91 -4.43 0.61
CA THR A 66 7.35 -4.33 1.96
C THR A 66 6.84 -2.92 2.18
N GLU A 67 5.61 -2.82 2.65
CA GLU A 67 4.98 -1.57 3.03
C GLU A 67 4.15 -1.78 4.30
N PHE A 68 3.98 -0.74 5.10
CA PHE A 68 3.00 -0.78 6.18
C PHE A 68 2.12 0.47 6.16
N PHE A 69 0.91 0.29 6.64
CA PHE A 69 -0.08 1.34 6.80
C PHE A 69 -0.40 1.51 8.28
N TRP A 70 -0.40 2.74 8.71
CA TRP A 70 -0.86 3.10 10.04
C TRP A 70 -2.08 4.02 9.96
N PHE A 71 -3.04 3.76 10.81
CA PHE A 71 -4.22 4.62 10.95
C PHE A 71 -3.95 5.65 12.04
N PRO A 72 -3.88 6.97 11.70
CA PRO A 72 -3.60 8.01 12.67
C PRO A 72 -4.51 7.93 13.90
N HIS A 73 -3.94 8.22 15.07
CA HIS A 73 -4.63 8.17 16.37
C HIS A 73 -5.07 6.77 16.82
N THR A 74 -4.64 5.71 16.15
CA THR A 74 -4.88 4.32 16.58
C THR A 74 -3.56 3.62 16.89
N LYS A 75 -3.66 2.50 17.62
CA LYS A 75 -2.52 1.61 17.87
C LYS A 75 -2.44 0.46 16.86
N VAL A 76 -3.00 0.63 15.69
CA VAL A 76 -3.15 -0.43 14.71
C VAL A 76 -2.41 -0.10 13.44
N GLY A 77 -1.68 -1.09 12.95
CA GLY A 77 -1.02 -1.06 11.66
C GLY A 77 -1.31 -2.30 10.84
N THR A 78 -1.12 -2.20 9.54
CA THR A 78 -1.20 -3.32 8.60
C THR A 78 0.10 -3.41 7.85
N LEU A 79 0.80 -4.52 8.01
CA LEU A 79 2.00 -4.85 7.24
C LEU A 79 1.59 -5.62 5.98
N LYS A 80 2.15 -5.22 4.85
CA LYS A 80 2.06 -5.96 3.59
C LYS A 80 3.44 -6.36 3.13
N VAL A 81 3.60 -7.64 2.85
CA VAL A 81 4.83 -8.25 2.38
C VAL A 81 4.53 -8.99 1.09
N ASN A 82 5.23 -8.63 0.02
CA ASN A 82 5.04 -9.24 -1.28
C ASN A 82 6.38 -9.78 -1.79
N SER A 83 6.41 -11.07 -2.08
CA SER A 83 7.59 -11.73 -2.63
C SER A 83 7.25 -12.47 -3.91
N LYS A 84 8.17 -12.49 -4.87
CA LYS A 84 8.00 -13.27 -6.10
C LYS A 84 7.77 -14.74 -5.75
N SER A 85 6.87 -15.39 -6.47
CA SER A 85 6.51 -16.78 -6.22
C SER A 85 6.30 -17.53 -7.52
N GLU A 86 6.82 -18.74 -7.57
CA GLU A 86 6.60 -19.71 -8.65
C GLU A 86 5.38 -20.62 -8.36
N ASP A 87 4.78 -20.48 -7.17
CA ASP A 87 3.60 -21.25 -6.81
C ASP A 87 2.41 -20.92 -7.71
N PRO A 88 1.54 -21.89 -7.97
CA PRO A 88 0.33 -21.65 -8.71
C PRO A 88 -0.55 -20.62 -8.01
N PRO A 89 -1.26 -19.78 -8.77
CA PRO A 89 -2.15 -18.78 -8.20
C PRO A 89 -3.17 -19.41 -7.25
N SER A 90 -3.18 -18.97 -6.01
CA SER A 90 -4.19 -19.35 -5.03
C SER A 90 -5.27 -18.28 -4.98
N TYR A 91 -6.23 -18.36 -5.88
CA TYR A 91 -7.30 -17.38 -5.93
C TYR A 91 -8.15 -17.46 -4.66
N ARG A 92 -8.32 -16.33 -4.01
CA ARG A 92 -9.41 -16.17 -3.04
C ARG A 92 -10.71 -16.47 -3.75
N ASN A 93 -11.61 -17.22 -3.09
CA ASN A 93 -12.95 -17.44 -3.63
C ASN A 93 -13.52 -16.09 -4.11
N PRO A 94 -13.95 -15.94 -5.40
CA PRO A 94 -14.36 -14.65 -5.97
C PRO A 94 -15.47 -13.97 -5.15
N TYR A 95 -16.39 -14.75 -4.61
CA TYR A 95 -17.48 -14.24 -3.77
C TYR A 95 -16.98 -13.70 -2.43
N LYS A 96 -16.06 -14.44 -1.78
CA LYS A 96 -15.44 -13.98 -0.53
C LYS A 96 -14.54 -12.76 -0.75
N ALA A 97 -13.82 -12.70 -1.87
CA ALA A 97 -13.02 -11.56 -2.25
C ALA A 97 -13.91 -10.33 -2.50
N PHE A 98 -14.99 -10.47 -3.26
CA PHE A 98 -15.95 -9.39 -3.48
C PHE A 98 -16.56 -8.89 -2.16
N LEU A 99 -17.01 -9.79 -1.30
CA LEU A 99 -17.59 -9.41 -0.01
C LEU A 99 -16.56 -8.69 0.89
N SER A 100 -15.32 -9.20 0.94
CA SER A 100 -14.26 -8.59 1.73
C SER A 100 -13.82 -7.22 1.19
N ASP A 101 -13.61 -7.12 -0.11
CA ASP A 101 -12.95 -5.97 -0.71
C ASP A 101 -13.94 -4.86 -1.08
N GLU A 102 -15.12 -5.21 -1.59
CA GLU A 102 -16.13 -4.22 -1.98
C GLU A 102 -17.08 -3.85 -0.83
N VAL A 103 -17.58 -4.83 -0.09
CA VAL A 103 -18.60 -4.54 0.93
C VAL A 103 -17.94 -4.15 2.26
N ILE A 104 -16.99 -4.97 2.76
CA ILE A 104 -16.40 -4.73 4.08
C ILE A 104 -15.33 -3.65 4.00
N ALA A 105 -14.36 -3.76 3.10
CA ALA A 105 -13.27 -2.80 3.02
C ALA A 105 -13.75 -1.44 2.51
N ASN A 106 -14.44 -1.37 1.37
CA ASN A 106 -14.91 -0.08 0.84
C ASN A 106 -16.17 0.43 1.58
N GLY A 107 -17.21 -0.38 1.73
CA GLY A 107 -18.46 0.04 2.37
C GLY A 107 -18.30 0.30 3.86
N GLY A 108 -17.61 -0.57 4.57
CA GLY A 108 -17.32 -0.41 6.00
C GLY A 108 -16.43 0.81 6.27
N PHE A 109 -15.40 1.02 5.45
CA PHE A 109 -14.51 2.17 5.58
C PHE A 109 -15.23 3.50 5.27
N ASP A 110 -16.08 3.55 4.25
CA ASP A 110 -16.92 4.72 3.95
C ASP A 110 -17.84 5.07 5.13
N LEU A 111 -18.49 4.06 5.72
CA LEU A 111 -19.37 4.24 6.87
C LEU A 111 -18.60 4.77 8.09
N ILE A 112 -17.42 4.22 8.37
CA ILE A 112 -16.54 4.67 9.46
C ILE A 112 -16.10 6.11 9.23
N ASN A 113 -15.70 6.48 8.01
CA ASN A 113 -15.32 7.85 7.69
C ASN A 113 -16.48 8.84 7.85
N LYS A 114 -17.68 8.48 7.42
CA LYS A 114 -18.88 9.30 7.64
C LYS A 114 -19.19 9.45 9.14
N TYR A 115 -19.07 8.38 9.90
CA TYR A 115 -19.26 8.41 11.35
C TYR A 115 -18.16 9.23 12.05
N ALA A 116 -16.92 9.10 11.64
CA ALA A 116 -15.78 9.83 12.18
C ALA A 116 -15.90 11.35 12.01
N LYS A 117 -16.55 11.80 10.93
CA LYS A 117 -16.83 13.23 10.69
C LYS A 117 -17.61 13.87 11.83
N PHE A 118 -18.54 13.13 12.44
CA PHE A 118 -19.41 13.63 13.51
C PHE A 118 -18.93 13.23 14.91
N PHE A 119 -18.25 12.08 15.02
CA PHE A 119 -17.82 11.49 16.29
C PHE A 119 -16.37 10.97 16.24
N PRO A 120 -15.35 11.83 16.07
CA PRO A 120 -13.96 11.40 15.83
C PRO A 120 -13.43 10.49 16.95
N ASN A 121 -13.63 10.85 18.22
CA ASN A 121 -13.13 10.06 19.37
C ASN A 121 -13.84 8.70 19.53
N ARG A 122 -15.06 8.55 19.03
CA ARG A 122 -15.77 7.25 19.04
C ARG A 122 -15.36 6.38 17.86
N ALA A 123 -15.12 7.00 16.68
CA ALA A 123 -14.64 6.29 15.50
C ALA A 123 -13.30 5.60 15.75
N GLN A 124 -12.38 6.25 16.46
CA GLN A 124 -11.12 5.66 16.89
C GLN A 124 -11.35 4.36 17.68
N LYS A 125 -12.20 4.39 18.71
CA LYS A 125 -12.51 3.20 19.52
C LYS A 125 -13.17 2.07 18.72
N VAL A 126 -14.01 2.42 17.74
CA VAL A 126 -14.64 1.45 16.83
C VAL A 126 -13.60 0.80 15.94
N LEU A 127 -12.69 1.58 15.37
CA LEU A 127 -11.56 1.08 14.57
C LEU A 127 -10.67 0.15 15.40
N GLU A 128 -10.22 0.58 16.56
CA GLU A 128 -9.38 -0.22 17.45
C GLU A 128 -10.06 -1.55 17.83
N LYS A 129 -11.35 -1.55 18.10
CA LYS A 129 -12.10 -2.77 18.41
C LYS A 129 -12.28 -3.71 17.22
N GLN A 130 -12.48 -3.18 16.01
CA GLN A 130 -12.59 -3.99 14.79
C GLN A 130 -11.26 -4.63 14.39
N ILE A 131 -10.16 -3.96 14.67
CA ILE A 131 -8.82 -4.36 14.28
C ILE A 131 -8.10 -5.10 15.43
N SER A 132 -8.66 -5.15 16.63
CA SER A 132 -8.12 -5.88 17.80
C SER A 132 -7.97 -7.39 17.59
N HIS A 133 -8.48 -7.93 16.48
CA HIS A 133 -8.26 -9.31 16.09
C HIS A 133 -7.12 -9.35 15.07
N GLU A 134 -5.99 -9.91 15.46
CA GLU A 134 -4.89 -10.19 14.55
C GLU A 134 -5.40 -10.95 13.32
N ARG A 135 -5.24 -10.33 12.17
CA ARG A 135 -5.67 -10.92 10.90
C ARG A 135 -4.48 -11.09 9.99
N LYS A 136 -4.24 -12.32 9.57
CA LYS A 136 -3.22 -12.63 8.58
C LYS A 136 -3.88 -13.29 7.36
N ILE A 137 -3.62 -12.73 6.19
CA ILE A 137 -4.09 -13.25 4.90
C ILE A 137 -2.86 -13.55 4.06
N SER A 138 -2.85 -14.68 3.36
CA SER A 138 -1.83 -15.02 2.39
C SER A 138 -2.46 -15.60 1.15
N TYR A 139 -2.00 -15.13 -0.02
CA TYR A 139 -2.44 -15.62 -1.34
C TYR A 139 -1.36 -15.39 -2.38
N VAL A 140 -1.44 -16.13 -3.50
CA VAL A 140 -0.58 -15.94 -4.68
C VAL A 140 -1.43 -15.46 -5.84
N ALA A 141 -1.02 -14.36 -6.47
CA ALA A 141 -1.74 -13.78 -7.59
C ALA A 141 -0.76 -13.07 -8.57
N PRO A 142 -1.18 -12.81 -9.82
CA PRO A 142 -0.41 -11.96 -10.71
C PRO A 142 -0.10 -10.61 -10.08
N SER A 143 1.10 -10.08 -10.31
CA SER A 143 1.61 -8.85 -9.66
C SER A 143 0.64 -7.67 -9.76
N TYR A 144 0.01 -7.47 -10.92
CA TYR A 144 -0.96 -6.38 -11.12
C TYR A 144 -2.22 -6.51 -10.24
N LYS A 145 -2.60 -7.74 -9.83
CA LYS A 145 -3.74 -7.95 -8.91
C LYS A 145 -3.35 -7.74 -7.45
N VAL A 146 -2.07 -7.88 -7.14
CA VAL A 146 -1.55 -7.62 -5.80
C VAL A 146 -1.35 -6.12 -5.58
N PHE A 147 -0.75 -5.43 -6.55
CA PHE A 147 -0.47 -3.99 -6.44
C PHE A 147 -1.69 -3.10 -6.68
N CYS A 148 -2.63 -3.54 -7.52
CA CYS A 148 -3.80 -2.73 -7.87
C CYS A 148 -5.04 -3.18 -7.12
N SER A 149 -5.46 -2.42 -6.12
CA SER A 149 -6.74 -2.59 -5.43
C SER A 149 -7.75 -1.53 -5.86
N LYS A 150 -9.00 -1.93 -6.07
CA LYS A 150 -10.09 -0.98 -6.36
C LYS A 150 -10.43 -0.20 -5.09
N ARG A 151 -10.12 1.09 -5.07
CA ARG A 151 -10.50 1.99 -3.98
C ARG A 151 -11.63 2.90 -4.44
N ARG A 152 -12.76 2.89 -3.75
CA ARG A 152 -13.93 3.70 -4.06
C ARG A 152 -14.19 4.79 -3.03
N VAL A 153 -13.55 4.69 -1.88
CA VAL A 153 -13.71 5.65 -0.79
C VAL A 153 -12.72 6.80 -0.98
N ARG A 154 -13.19 8.02 -0.85
CA ARG A 154 -12.33 9.20 -0.81
C ARG A 154 -11.75 9.36 0.58
N PHE A 155 -10.43 9.41 0.68
CA PHE A 155 -9.68 9.66 1.91
C PHE A 155 -8.43 10.46 1.60
N ILE A 156 -7.82 11.02 2.63
CA ILE A 156 -6.52 11.66 2.54
C ILE A 156 -5.49 10.64 3.01
N GLU A 157 -4.47 10.46 2.20
CA GLU A 157 -3.34 9.58 2.48
C GLU A 157 -2.06 10.40 2.38
N MET A 158 -1.13 10.14 3.27
CA MET A 158 0.21 10.69 3.21
C MET A 158 1.21 9.54 3.22
N GLU A 159 2.19 9.62 2.34
CA GLU A 159 3.28 8.66 2.23
C GLU A 159 4.60 9.38 2.48
N TYR A 160 5.42 8.83 3.36
CA TYR A 160 6.73 9.33 3.67
C TYR A 160 7.78 8.26 3.44
N ALA A 161 8.84 8.61 2.72
CA ALA A 161 10.07 7.83 2.64
C ALA A 161 11.02 8.34 3.71
N VAL A 162 11.25 7.52 4.72
CA VAL A 162 12.13 7.84 5.86
C VAL A 162 13.34 6.92 5.82
N PRO A 163 14.57 7.40 6.04
CA PRO A 163 15.72 6.52 6.20
C PRO A 163 15.49 5.52 7.33
N LEU A 164 15.85 4.25 7.10
CA LEU A 164 15.50 3.15 7.99
C LEU A 164 15.96 3.34 9.45
N ASN A 165 17.09 4.00 9.66
CA ASN A 165 17.62 4.31 10.99
C ASN A 165 16.77 5.31 11.78
N TYR A 166 15.87 6.06 11.13
CA TYR A 166 14.96 7.02 11.76
C TYR A 166 13.51 6.52 11.80
N LEU A 167 13.25 5.29 11.36
CA LEU A 167 11.88 4.76 11.27
C LEU A 167 11.13 4.79 12.61
N LEU A 168 11.82 4.53 13.73
CA LEU A 168 11.21 4.51 15.07
C LEU A 168 11.02 5.91 15.67
N GLU A 169 11.65 6.93 15.09
CA GLU A 169 11.57 8.31 15.56
C GLU A 169 10.52 9.13 14.78
N ALA A 170 10.10 8.62 13.61
CA ALA A 170 9.17 9.27 12.70
C ALA A 170 7.71 9.00 13.10
#